data_cf3dcdd5b2156be0772f00253dbd0f0a
#
_entry.id   cf3dcdd5b2156be0772f00253dbd0f0a
#
_cell.length_a   1.000
_cell.length_b   1.000
_cell.length_c   1.000
_cell.angle_alpha   90.00
_cell.angle_beta   90.00
_cell.angle_gamma   90.00
#
_symmetry.space_group_name_H-M   'P 1'
#
loop_
_entity.id
_entity.type
_entity.pdbx_description
1 polymer ?
#
loop_
_entity_poly.entity_id
_entity_poly.type
_entity_poly.pdbx_seq_one_letter_code
_entity_poly.pdbx_strand_id
1 'polypeptide(L)'
;MIAVVAGPTATILNTPPMGADPAALVPQRLGEDVSIEVVGHSGHPIDEHLNSATDKAGRTVTLARGQLVALPLPAGAGPAEQSFFPSAERLYEELDALWTDEAGRTGTLGRLARYRHFRAGPPAGYTGGDAPEVLGVDYFPYGAWESRAEPDIGTLMTITNKVQEIVGAPDVAGVQWLEGSPVIEETLYWLGLLIDTGKPIVGQVAQRLHRSIGSDGGQNLVDGVRYIVSQAWNLDGRGDAVGAVLVADGVVRTARGAYKVAGRPGGYAGGGPVATCTTRWPIRLEYRPLRRHTRDSAVRISELPREVRALDGAGGSRLVQVKDSSGRLAPEVLPVVDIVVYGRYGIQGGACGCADLGVKDAVSHNVERHGLAGFVLEGIAPNGWASRAVESSLSAAVYSGFPVVWCGRGRPEDPVGTTPAPFVAGSNLSATKARMLLLACLLRFGAAPAAQDPDRPTDAERRATAAYIGSLQEVFDTH
;
A
#
# COMPACT_ATOMS: atom_id res chain seq x y z
N MET A 1 1.16 14.27 -16.84
CA MET A 1 0.40 14.34 -15.56
C MET A 1 1.00 13.35 -14.58
N ILE A 2 1.07 13.67 -13.29
CA ILE A 2 1.35 12.71 -12.21
C ILE A 2 0.03 12.46 -11.49
N ALA A 3 -0.39 11.20 -11.39
CA ALA A 3 -1.60 10.87 -10.68
C ALA A 3 -1.30 10.71 -9.18
N VAL A 4 -2.09 11.34 -8.33
CA VAL A 4 -2.03 11.18 -6.87
C VAL A 4 -3.18 10.29 -6.42
N VAL A 5 -2.85 9.18 -5.80
CA VAL A 5 -3.82 8.15 -5.40
C VAL A 5 -3.70 7.92 -3.90
N ALA A 6 -4.77 8.14 -3.17
CA ALA A 6 -4.82 7.92 -1.72
C ALA A 6 -5.31 6.51 -1.41
N GLY A 7 -4.49 5.76 -0.69
CA GLY A 7 -4.86 4.45 -0.15
C GLY A 7 -5.82 4.55 1.05
N PRO A 8 -6.31 3.42 1.54
CA PRO A 8 -7.36 3.39 2.57
C PRO A 8 -6.93 3.98 3.92
N THR A 9 -5.64 3.96 4.21
CA THR A 9 -5.09 4.53 5.45
C THR A 9 -4.41 5.88 5.25
N ALA A 10 -4.55 6.49 4.06
CA ALA A 10 -4.01 7.80 3.80
C ALA A 10 -4.72 8.86 4.64
N THR A 11 -3.94 9.69 5.31
CA THR A 11 -4.45 10.72 6.22
C THR A 11 -4.42 12.13 5.61
N ILE A 12 -3.85 12.29 4.43
CA ILE A 12 -3.73 13.59 3.76
C ILE A 12 -5.09 14.25 3.54
N LEU A 13 -6.11 13.46 3.27
CA LEU A 13 -7.48 13.92 3.09
C LEU A 13 -8.17 14.28 4.42
N ASN A 14 -7.58 13.90 5.54
CA ASN A 14 -8.03 14.21 6.89
C ASN A 14 -7.26 15.37 7.51
N THR A 15 -6.38 16.01 6.74
CA THR A 15 -5.67 17.20 7.21
C THR A 15 -6.63 18.37 7.21
N PRO A 16 -6.80 19.07 8.32
CA PRO A 16 -7.65 20.26 8.34
C PRO A 16 -7.19 21.29 7.31
N PRO A 17 -8.12 22.08 6.76
CA PRO A 17 -7.79 23.10 5.77
C PRO A 17 -6.68 24.01 6.28
N MET A 18 -5.75 24.33 5.40
CA MET A 18 -4.58 25.13 5.70
C MET A 18 -4.84 26.59 5.38
N GLY A 19 -5.77 27.18 5.89
CA GLY A 19 -6.13 28.56 5.67
C GLY A 19 -7.53 28.84 6.14
N ALA A 20 -7.80 30.06 6.42
CA ALA A 20 -9.10 30.51 6.86
C ALA A 20 -9.91 31.00 5.66
N ASP A 21 -10.14 30.13 4.67
CA ASP A 21 -11.15 30.40 3.65
C ASP A 21 -12.53 30.01 4.21
N PRO A 22 -13.41 30.94 4.50
CA PRO A 22 -14.73 30.66 5.05
C PRO A 22 -15.56 29.74 4.16
N ALA A 23 -15.42 29.86 2.85
CA ALA A 23 -16.13 29.02 1.90
C ALA A 23 -15.66 27.56 1.97
N ALA A 24 -14.38 27.35 2.27
CA ALA A 24 -13.79 26.04 2.41
C ALA A 24 -14.00 25.38 3.77
N LEU A 25 -14.32 26.18 4.80
CA LEU A 25 -14.45 25.70 6.18
C LEU A 25 -15.88 25.36 6.57
N VAL A 26 -16.86 25.90 5.87
CA VAL A 26 -18.26 25.73 6.23
C VAL A 26 -18.84 24.51 5.55
N PRO A 27 -19.26 23.49 6.32
CA PRO A 27 -19.75 22.23 5.77
C PRO A 27 -21.14 22.34 5.13
N GLN A 28 -21.89 23.32 5.53
CA GLN A 28 -23.22 23.58 5.01
C GLN A 28 -23.60 25.05 5.20
N ARG A 29 -24.48 25.50 4.37
CA ARG A 29 -25.03 26.86 4.51
C ARG A 29 -26.04 26.89 5.63
N LEU A 30 -25.73 27.57 6.73
CA LEU A 30 -26.58 27.68 7.88
C LEU A 30 -27.21 29.09 8.04
N GLY A 31 -26.77 30.06 7.25
CA GLY A 31 -27.23 31.45 7.34
C GLY A 31 -26.06 32.44 7.38
N GLU A 32 -26.39 33.69 7.66
CA GLU A 32 -25.41 34.77 7.59
C GLU A 32 -24.53 34.91 8.83
N ASP A 33 -24.99 34.39 9.96
CA ASP A 33 -24.33 34.51 11.27
C ASP A 33 -23.71 33.20 11.77
N VAL A 34 -23.17 32.41 10.88
CA VAL A 34 -22.50 31.16 11.27
C VAL A 34 -21.14 31.46 11.87
N SER A 35 -20.97 31.04 13.12
CA SER A 35 -19.66 31.01 13.74
C SER A 35 -18.92 29.76 13.32
N ILE A 36 -17.74 29.93 12.76
CA ILE A 36 -16.84 28.85 12.40
C ILE A 36 -15.56 28.94 13.24
N GLU A 37 -15.10 27.77 13.69
CA GLU A 37 -13.81 27.69 14.33
C GLU A 37 -12.75 27.77 13.25
N VAL A 38 -12.05 28.88 13.20
CA VAL A 38 -10.92 29.05 12.29
C VAL A 38 -9.65 28.91 13.10
N VAL A 39 -8.99 27.79 12.87
CA VAL A 39 -7.71 27.53 13.53
C VAL A 39 -6.62 28.19 12.72
N GLY A 40 -5.94 29.18 13.30
CA GLY A 40 -4.74 29.74 12.71
C GLY A 40 -3.75 28.65 12.45
N HIS A 41 -3.17 28.63 11.26
CA HIS A 41 -2.27 27.57 10.77
C HIS A 41 -0.98 27.50 11.58
N SER A 42 -0.44 28.65 11.94
CA SER A 42 0.74 28.78 12.79
C SER A 42 0.47 29.76 13.91
N GLY A 43 1.02 29.52 15.08
CA GLY A 43 1.02 30.49 16.18
C GLY A 43 2.15 31.51 16.11
N HIS A 44 2.95 31.50 15.05
CA HIS A 44 4.12 32.37 14.91
C HIS A 44 3.74 33.67 14.19
N PRO A 45 4.17 34.86 14.69
CA PRO A 45 3.81 36.15 14.08
C PRO A 45 4.29 36.31 12.62
N ILE A 46 5.36 35.62 12.23
CA ILE A 46 5.88 35.65 10.86
C ILE A 46 4.94 35.00 9.85
N ASP A 47 4.01 34.20 10.32
CA ASP A 47 3.08 33.44 9.49
C ASP A 47 1.69 34.09 9.44
N GLU A 48 1.61 35.43 9.58
CA GLU A 48 0.33 36.16 9.55
C GLU A 48 -0.52 35.83 8.32
N HIS A 49 0.12 35.66 7.16
CA HIS A 49 -0.55 35.29 5.91
C HIS A 49 -1.23 33.91 5.98
N LEU A 50 -0.73 33.00 6.81
CA LEU A 50 -1.32 31.67 7.03
C LEU A 50 -2.48 31.69 8.05
N ASN A 51 -2.61 32.79 8.76
CA ASN A 51 -3.65 33.01 9.78
C ASN A 51 -4.71 34.01 9.31
N SER A 52 -4.81 34.28 8.02
CA SER A 52 -5.78 35.21 7.48
C SER A 52 -6.94 34.51 6.81
N ALA A 53 -8.12 35.09 6.95
CA ALA A 53 -9.32 34.70 6.22
C ALA A 53 -9.83 35.90 5.44
N THR A 54 -10.41 35.65 4.27
CA THR A 54 -11.07 36.69 3.48
C THR A 54 -12.58 36.55 3.61
N ASP A 55 -13.25 37.58 4.10
CA ASP A 55 -14.70 37.61 4.19
C ASP A 55 -15.37 37.83 2.82
N LYS A 56 -16.70 37.68 2.76
CA LYS A 56 -17.45 37.87 1.50
C LYS A 56 -17.38 39.29 0.94
N ALA A 57 -16.90 40.26 1.70
CA ALA A 57 -16.66 41.62 1.25
C ALA A 57 -15.23 41.84 0.74
N GLY A 58 -14.42 40.79 0.68
CA GLY A 58 -13.03 40.85 0.27
C GLY A 58 -12.09 41.43 1.35
N ARG A 59 -12.53 41.50 2.60
CA ARG A 59 -11.71 42.02 3.70
C ARG A 59 -10.93 40.86 4.32
N THR A 60 -9.63 41.07 4.51
CA THR A 60 -8.78 40.10 5.19
C THR A 60 -8.91 40.27 6.70
N VAL A 61 -9.18 39.20 7.40
CA VAL A 61 -9.25 39.11 8.85
C VAL A 61 -8.10 38.26 9.34
N THR A 62 -7.27 38.79 10.20
CA THR A 62 -6.21 38.02 10.85
C THR A 62 -6.75 37.34 12.10
N LEU A 63 -6.48 36.05 12.25
CA LEU A 63 -7.02 35.21 13.30
C LEU A 63 -5.93 34.75 14.25
N ALA A 64 -6.19 34.78 15.53
CA ALA A 64 -5.36 34.08 16.49
C ALA A 64 -5.62 32.58 16.42
N ARG A 65 -4.61 31.80 16.78
CA ARG A 65 -4.75 30.33 16.81
C ARG A 65 -5.91 29.92 17.72
N GLY A 66 -6.82 29.11 17.17
CA GLY A 66 -8.01 28.64 17.89
C GLY A 66 -9.11 29.70 18.08
N GLN A 67 -9.00 30.85 17.45
CA GLN A 67 -10.02 31.89 17.53
C GLN A 67 -11.27 31.49 16.75
N LEU A 68 -12.42 31.59 17.41
CA LEU A 68 -13.74 31.49 16.76
C LEU A 68 -14.11 32.84 16.15
N VAL A 69 -14.51 32.82 14.91
CA VAL A 69 -14.92 34.01 14.17
C VAL A 69 -16.24 33.73 13.45
N ALA A 70 -17.19 34.65 13.58
CA ALA A 70 -18.38 34.64 12.74
C ALA A 70 -18.02 35.18 11.35
N LEU A 71 -17.96 34.32 10.37
CA LEU A 71 -17.69 34.68 8.99
C LEU A 71 -18.94 34.43 8.15
N PRO A 72 -19.47 35.45 7.50
CA PRO A 72 -20.63 35.29 6.65
C PRO A 72 -20.30 34.46 5.42
N LEU A 73 -21.18 33.53 5.10
CA LEU A 73 -20.99 32.67 3.92
C LEU A 73 -21.14 33.49 2.62
N PRO A 74 -20.36 33.18 1.58
CA PRO A 74 -20.55 33.72 0.26
C PRO A 74 -21.98 33.49 -0.23
N ALA A 75 -22.59 34.50 -0.84
CA ALA A 75 -23.90 34.34 -1.43
C ALA A 75 -23.81 33.33 -2.61
N GLY A 76 -24.62 32.28 -2.55
CA GLY A 76 -24.62 31.22 -3.57
C GLY A 76 -23.77 29.99 -3.24
N ALA A 77 -22.90 30.05 -2.24
CA ALA A 77 -22.15 28.89 -1.83
C ALA A 77 -23.08 27.78 -1.34
N GLY A 78 -23.07 26.64 -2.00
CA GLY A 78 -23.79 25.44 -1.62
C GLY A 78 -22.88 24.45 -0.92
N PRO A 79 -23.43 23.40 -0.28
CA PRO A 79 -22.63 22.33 0.32
C PRO A 79 -21.66 21.66 -0.67
N ALA A 80 -22.06 21.60 -1.95
CA ALA A 80 -21.28 20.98 -3.01
C ALA A 80 -20.00 21.73 -3.39
N GLU A 81 -19.88 23.01 -3.01
CA GLU A 81 -18.73 23.85 -3.33
C GLU A 81 -17.77 24.00 -2.15
N GLN A 82 -17.98 23.23 -1.10
CA GLN A 82 -17.22 23.35 0.14
C GLN A 82 -16.35 22.14 0.36
N SER A 83 -15.07 22.38 0.60
CA SER A 83 -14.10 21.36 0.95
C SER A 83 -13.65 21.53 2.39
N PHE A 84 -13.83 20.51 3.20
CA PHE A 84 -13.33 20.46 4.58
C PHE A 84 -11.85 20.17 4.64
N PHE A 85 -11.36 19.53 3.61
CA PHE A 85 -9.98 19.12 3.54
C PHE A 85 -9.29 19.86 2.42
N PRO A 86 -8.02 20.18 2.59
CA PRO A 86 -7.24 20.57 1.43
C PRO A 86 -7.36 19.41 0.45
N SER A 87 -7.94 19.65 -0.70
CA SER A 87 -7.76 18.76 -1.84
C SER A 87 -6.26 18.56 -2.04
N ALA A 88 -5.83 17.48 -2.66
CA ALA A 88 -4.42 17.35 -3.00
C ALA A 88 -3.93 18.54 -3.84
N GLU A 89 -4.80 19.19 -4.60
CA GLU A 89 -4.57 20.46 -5.26
C GLU A 89 -4.08 21.54 -4.30
N ARG A 90 -4.82 21.81 -3.25
CA ARG A 90 -4.43 22.79 -2.25
C ARG A 90 -3.11 22.45 -1.56
N LEU A 91 -2.88 21.17 -1.29
CA LEU A 91 -1.61 20.75 -0.71
C LEU A 91 -0.45 21.04 -1.67
N TYR A 92 -0.63 20.77 -2.96
CA TYR A 92 0.40 21.07 -3.95
C TYR A 92 0.55 22.56 -4.23
N GLU A 93 -0.53 23.34 -4.17
CA GLU A 93 -0.47 24.80 -4.24
C GLU A 93 0.30 25.39 -3.07
N GLU A 94 0.09 24.89 -1.87
CA GLU A 94 0.85 25.30 -0.70
C GLU A 94 2.32 24.90 -0.81
N LEU A 95 2.58 23.67 -1.23
CA LEU A 95 3.95 23.23 -1.45
C LEU A 95 4.63 24.03 -2.56
N ASP A 96 3.90 24.43 -3.61
CA ASP A 96 4.40 25.32 -4.65
C ASP A 96 4.75 26.72 -4.12
N ALA A 97 3.98 27.22 -3.16
CA ALA A 97 4.29 28.51 -2.53
C ALA A 97 5.56 28.48 -1.66
N LEU A 98 5.90 27.30 -1.13
CA LEU A 98 7.05 27.09 -0.25
C LEU A 98 8.28 26.54 -0.99
N TRP A 99 8.08 25.90 -2.13
CA TRP A 99 9.13 25.21 -2.86
C TRP A 99 9.56 25.99 -4.11
N THR A 100 10.84 26.01 -4.34
CA THR A 100 11.45 26.65 -5.51
C THR A 100 12.26 25.61 -6.27
N ASP A 101 12.10 25.54 -7.58
CA ASP A 101 12.89 24.65 -8.43
C ASP A 101 14.37 25.11 -8.52
N GLU A 102 15.20 24.26 -9.15
CA GLU A 102 16.64 24.54 -9.33
C GLU A 102 16.93 25.86 -10.08
N ALA A 103 15.95 26.36 -10.84
CA ALA A 103 16.01 27.63 -11.55
C ALA A 103 15.44 28.81 -10.73
N GLY A 104 15.07 28.59 -9.48
CA GLY A 104 14.51 29.61 -8.59
C GLY A 104 13.06 29.97 -8.90
N ARG A 105 12.29 29.10 -9.60
CA ARG A 105 10.90 29.34 -9.97
C ARG A 105 9.95 28.66 -9.02
N THR A 106 8.95 29.36 -8.53
CA THR A 106 7.81 28.82 -7.79
C THR A 106 6.68 28.40 -8.74
N GLY A 107 5.68 27.70 -8.25
CA GLY A 107 4.49 27.29 -9.02
C GLY A 107 4.73 26.18 -10.03
N THR A 108 5.85 25.48 -9.97
CA THR A 108 6.19 24.42 -10.93
C THR A 108 5.66 23.06 -10.50
N LEU A 109 5.50 22.81 -9.24
CA LEU A 109 5.01 21.52 -8.71
C LEU A 109 3.56 21.28 -9.09
N GLY A 110 2.68 22.25 -8.88
CA GLY A 110 1.26 22.17 -9.24
C GLY A 110 1.02 22.00 -10.75
N ARG A 111 1.90 22.51 -11.59
CA ARG A 111 1.83 22.27 -13.05
C ARG A 111 2.24 20.85 -13.43
N LEU A 112 3.10 20.21 -12.67
CA LEU A 112 3.56 18.85 -12.92
C LEU A 112 2.60 17.80 -12.39
N ALA A 113 1.92 18.09 -11.27
CA ALA A 113 0.98 17.20 -10.64
C ALA A 113 -0.46 17.56 -11.06
N ARG A 114 -1.18 16.64 -11.65
CA ARG A 114 -2.63 16.66 -11.77
C ARG A 114 -3.20 15.61 -10.85
N TYR A 115 -4.33 15.92 -10.23
CA TYR A 115 -4.86 15.11 -9.15
C TYR A 115 -5.95 14.19 -9.63
N ARG A 116 -5.82 12.92 -9.27
CA ARG A 116 -6.92 11.97 -9.25
C ARG A 116 -6.96 11.35 -7.88
N HIS A 117 -8.01 11.60 -7.15
CA HIS A 117 -8.24 10.99 -5.86
C HIS A 117 -8.91 9.64 -6.05
N PHE A 118 -8.36 8.64 -5.42
CA PHE A 118 -8.96 7.35 -5.24
C PHE A 118 -8.79 6.91 -3.80
N ARG A 119 -9.89 6.49 -3.19
CA ARG A 119 -9.92 5.84 -1.88
C ARG A 119 -10.34 4.40 -2.07
N ALA A 120 -9.58 3.48 -1.53
CA ALA A 120 -10.03 2.11 -1.41
C ALA A 120 -10.97 2.02 -0.21
N GLY A 121 -12.13 1.40 -0.37
CA GLY A 121 -13.13 1.34 0.68
C GLY A 121 -13.71 2.70 1.07
N PRO A 122 -14.13 3.53 0.12
CA PRO A 122 -14.69 4.83 0.42
C PRO A 122 -16.01 4.70 1.17
N PRO A 123 -16.42 5.75 1.92
CA PRO A 123 -17.74 5.80 2.48
C PRO A 123 -18.80 5.80 1.37
N ALA A 124 -20.02 5.44 1.74
CA ALA A 124 -21.14 5.50 0.81
C ALA A 124 -21.25 6.92 0.22
N GLY A 125 -21.40 6.97 -1.10
CA GLY A 125 -21.52 8.23 -1.84
C GLY A 125 -20.24 8.75 -2.49
N TYR A 126 -19.10 8.12 -2.26
CA TYR A 126 -17.87 8.50 -2.95
C TYR A 126 -17.96 8.24 -4.47
N THR A 127 -17.75 9.26 -5.27
CA THR A 127 -17.88 9.17 -6.73
C THR A 127 -16.57 8.88 -7.46
N GLY A 128 -15.43 9.18 -6.84
CA GLY A 128 -14.10 8.90 -7.36
C GLY A 128 -13.77 9.57 -8.70
N GLY A 129 -14.47 10.66 -9.03
CA GLY A 129 -14.33 11.37 -10.30
C GLY A 129 -13.46 12.62 -10.21
N ASP A 130 -13.31 13.30 -11.36
CA ASP A 130 -12.65 14.60 -11.48
C ASP A 130 -13.57 15.76 -11.02
N ALA A 131 -14.76 15.45 -10.51
CA ALA A 131 -15.69 16.44 -9.98
C ALA A 131 -15.18 17.01 -8.65
N PRO A 132 -15.54 18.25 -8.30
CA PRO A 132 -15.27 18.81 -6.99
C PRO A 132 -15.77 17.88 -5.87
N GLU A 133 -15.00 17.72 -4.83
CA GLU A 133 -15.41 16.93 -3.67
C GLU A 133 -16.62 17.56 -2.99
N VAL A 134 -17.62 16.74 -2.67
CA VAL A 134 -18.86 17.15 -2.03
C VAL A 134 -18.90 16.60 -0.61
N LEU A 135 -19.10 17.51 0.37
CA LEU A 135 -19.24 17.14 1.78
C LEU A 135 -20.41 16.17 1.98
N GLY A 136 -20.16 15.09 2.70
CA GLY A 136 -21.12 14.04 2.98
C GLY A 136 -21.40 13.10 1.82
N VAL A 137 -20.73 13.31 0.68
CA VAL A 137 -20.80 12.45 -0.52
C VAL A 137 -19.41 11.90 -0.84
N ASP A 138 -18.45 12.78 -1.11
CA ASP A 138 -17.10 12.40 -1.52
C ASP A 138 -16.10 12.48 -0.37
N TYR A 139 -16.36 13.28 0.62
CA TYR A 139 -15.55 13.38 1.83
C TYR A 139 -16.42 13.66 3.06
N PHE A 140 -15.84 13.40 4.23
CA PHE A 140 -16.54 13.49 5.51
C PHE A 140 -15.74 14.33 6.49
N PRO A 141 -16.40 14.96 7.45
CA PRO A 141 -15.71 15.70 8.50
C PRO A 141 -14.67 14.83 9.18
N TYR A 142 -13.58 15.45 9.61
CA TYR A 142 -12.51 14.78 10.31
C TYR A 142 -13.03 13.95 11.49
N GLY A 143 -13.13 12.71 11.31
CA GLY A 143 -13.60 11.75 12.31
C GLY A 143 -12.79 10.48 12.26
N ALA A 144 -11.79 10.44 11.42
CA ALA A 144 -10.86 9.34 11.28
C ALA A 144 -11.50 7.98 10.92
N TRP A 145 -12.73 7.97 10.38
CA TRP A 145 -13.36 6.72 9.95
C TRP A 145 -12.54 6.04 8.85
N GLU A 146 -11.93 6.82 7.96
CA GLU A 146 -11.09 6.31 6.86
C GLU A 146 -9.77 5.76 7.35
N SER A 147 -9.14 6.43 8.31
CA SER A 147 -7.87 5.99 8.89
C SER A 147 -8.01 4.78 9.82
N ARG A 148 -9.23 4.34 10.12
CA ARG A 148 -9.54 3.17 10.96
C ARG A 148 -10.09 1.99 10.18
N ALA A 149 -10.41 2.16 8.90
CA ALA A 149 -10.83 1.04 8.09
C ALA A 149 -9.65 0.08 7.92
N GLU A 150 -9.80 -1.13 8.42
CA GLU A 150 -8.86 -2.19 8.13
C GLU A 150 -9.08 -2.65 6.69
N PRO A 151 -8.13 -2.40 5.78
CA PRO A 151 -8.26 -2.83 4.41
C PRO A 151 -8.17 -4.36 4.33
N ASP A 152 -9.08 -4.96 3.60
CA ASP A 152 -9.09 -6.38 3.30
C ASP A 152 -8.50 -6.68 1.90
N ILE A 153 -8.48 -7.95 1.54
CA ILE A 153 -7.97 -8.38 0.23
C ILE A 153 -8.86 -7.88 -0.92
N GLY A 154 -10.16 -7.76 -0.72
CA GLY A 154 -11.08 -7.17 -1.69
C GLY A 154 -10.73 -5.72 -1.98
N THR A 155 -10.32 -4.99 -0.94
CA THR A 155 -9.77 -3.63 -1.04
C THR A 155 -8.51 -3.60 -1.92
N LEU A 156 -7.56 -4.53 -1.71
CA LEU A 156 -6.34 -4.63 -2.54
C LEU A 156 -6.68 -4.88 -4.01
N MET A 157 -7.66 -5.72 -4.31
CA MET A 157 -8.08 -5.98 -5.69
C MET A 157 -8.71 -4.75 -6.35
N THR A 158 -9.54 -4.04 -5.61
CA THR A 158 -10.13 -2.77 -6.05
C THR A 158 -9.05 -1.73 -6.35
N ILE A 159 -8.08 -1.58 -5.45
CA ILE A 159 -6.91 -0.71 -5.62
C ILE A 159 -6.15 -1.10 -6.88
N THR A 160 -5.85 -2.39 -7.06
CA THR A 160 -5.10 -2.89 -8.21
C THR A 160 -5.79 -2.50 -9.52
N ASN A 161 -7.08 -2.77 -9.64
CA ASN A 161 -7.87 -2.43 -10.81
C ASN A 161 -7.82 -0.92 -11.10
N LYS A 162 -7.97 -0.10 -10.06
CA LYS A 162 -7.97 1.36 -10.23
C LYS A 162 -6.59 1.92 -10.58
N VAL A 163 -5.55 1.45 -9.93
CA VAL A 163 -4.17 1.88 -10.26
C VAL A 163 -3.78 1.43 -11.66
N GLN A 164 -4.16 0.20 -12.06
CA GLN A 164 -3.93 -0.28 -13.43
C GLN A 164 -4.63 0.59 -14.49
N GLU A 165 -5.87 0.99 -14.23
CA GLU A 165 -6.62 1.93 -15.08
C GLU A 165 -5.88 3.27 -15.20
N ILE A 166 -5.45 3.85 -14.07
CA ILE A 166 -4.76 5.13 -14.00
C ILE A 166 -3.43 5.11 -14.76
N VAL A 167 -2.59 4.09 -14.53
CA VAL A 167 -1.30 4.00 -15.23
C VAL A 167 -1.47 3.72 -16.72
N GLY A 168 -2.58 3.12 -17.14
CA GLY A 168 -2.95 2.91 -18.52
C GLY A 168 -3.27 4.19 -19.29
N ALA A 169 -3.62 5.28 -18.61
CA ALA A 169 -3.93 6.55 -19.25
C ALA A 169 -2.67 7.15 -19.90
N PRO A 170 -2.72 7.56 -21.18
CA PRO A 170 -1.53 8.01 -21.95
C PRO A 170 -0.91 9.29 -21.40
N ASP A 171 -1.70 10.16 -20.79
CA ASP A 171 -1.27 11.43 -20.23
C ASP A 171 -0.70 11.33 -18.79
N VAL A 172 -0.75 10.14 -18.16
CA VAL A 172 -0.14 9.87 -16.85
C VAL A 172 1.33 9.49 -17.03
N ALA A 173 2.22 10.22 -16.40
CA ALA A 173 3.67 9.97 -16.41
C ALA A 173 4.15 9.08 -15.24
N GLY A 174 3.36 8.99 -14.17
CA GLY A 174 3.65 8.20 -12.97
C GLY A 174 2.57 8.38 -11.92
N VAL A 175 2.65 7.59 -10.87
CA VAL A 175 1.69 7.58 -9.76
C VAL A 175 2.40 7.89 -8.45
N GLN A 176 1.85 8.81 -7.67
CA GLN A 176 2.12 8.93 -6.24
C GLN A 176 1.04 8.18 -5.47
N TRP A 177 1.45 7.16 -4.73
CA TRP A 177 0.60 6.38 -3.85
C TRP A 177 0.75 6.88 -2.41
N LEU A 178 -0.31 7.45 -1.85
CA LEU A 178 -0.35 7.98 -0.49
C LEU A 178 -0.94 6.95 0.45
N GLU A 179 -0.24 6.63 1.52
CA GLU A 179 -0.68 5.61 2.47
C GLU A 179 -0.20 5.90 3.89
N GLY A 180 -0.81 5.25 4.87
CA GLY A 180 -0.35 5.27 6.25
C GLY A 180 0.98 4.54 6.43
N SER A 181 1.86 5.09 7.26
CA SER A 181 3.23 4.61 7.39
C SER A 181 3.39 3.13 7.80
N PRO A 182 2.48 2.51 8.56
CA PRO A 182 2.57 1.08 8.86
C PRO A 182 2.17 0.17 7.69
N VAL A 183 1.24 0.60 6.85
CA VAL A 183 0.58 -0.25 5.84
C VAL A 183 1.28 -0.19 4.48
N ILE A 184 1.90 0.95 4.16
CA ILE A 184 2.46 1.20 2.83
C ILE A 184 3.47 0.14 2.37
N GLU A 185 4.23 -0.46 3.28
CA GLU A 185 5.24 -1.46 2.91
C GLU A 185 4.63 -2.71 2.27
N GLU A 186 3.40 -3.06 2.62
CA GLU A 186 2.67 -4.18 2.04
C GLU A 186 1.97 -3.77 0.75
N THR A 187 1.18 -2.69 0.80
CA THR A 187 0.41 -2.21 -0.34
C THR A 187 1.30 -1.81 -1.52
N LEU A 188 2.40 -1.09 -1.23
CA LEU A 188 3.31 -0.66 -2.28
C LEU A 188 4.06 -1.84 -2.92
N TYR A 189 4.44 -2.85 -2.13
CA TYR A 189 5.02 -4.07 -2.67
C TYR A 189 4.01 -4.83 -3.54
N TRP A 190 2.77 -4.95 -3.10
CA TRP A 190 1.68 -5.51 -3.88
C TRP A 190 1.50 -4.80 -5.23
N LEU A 191 1.47 -3.46 -5.24
CA LEU A 191 1.41 -2.68 -6.49
C LEU A 191 2.61 -2.98 -7.39
N GLY A 192 3.80 -3.10 -6.82
CA GLY A 192 5.01 -3.50 -7.54
C GLY A 192 4.95 -4.91 -8.14
N LEU A 193 4.15 -5.80 -7.59
CA LEU A 193 3.94 -7.15 -8.09
C LEU A 193 2.86 -7.22 -9.18
N LEU A 194 1.72 -6.56 -8.96
CA LEU A 194 0.50 -6.75 -9.75
C LEU A 194 0.34 -5.77 -10.91
N ILE A 195 0.83 -4.54 -10.78
CA ILE A 195 0.61 -3.51 -11.80
C ILE A 195 1.52 -3.73 -13.01
N ASP A 196 0.89 -3.88 -14.19
CA ASP A 196 1.60 -3.98 -15.46
C ASP A 196 1.83 -2.59 -16.03
N THR A 197 3.01 -2.02 -15.78
CA THR A 197 3.36 -0.68 -16.22
C THR A 197 4.87 -0.50 -16.36
N GLY A 198 5.27 0.34 -17.30
CA GLY A 198 6.63 0.90 -17.38
C GLY A 198 6.73 2.31 -16.77
N LYS A 199 5.69 2.78 -16.06
CA LYS A 199 5.67 4.08 -15.39
C LYS A 199 5.99 3.92 -13.91
N PRO A 200 6.67 4.87 -13.24
CA PRO A 200 7.03 4.76 -11.85
C PRO A 200 5.80 4.83 -10.93
N ILE A 201 5.81 4.01 -9.89
CA ILE A 201 4.87 4.05 -8.77
C ILE A 201 5.66 4.46 -7.54
N VAL A 202 5.32 5.60 -6.95
CA VAL A 202 6.07 6.21 -5.84
C VAL A 202 5.18 6.29 -4.61
N GLY A 203 5.49 5.48 -3.62
CA GLY A 203 4.81 5.49 -2.34
C GLY A 203 5.30 6.63 -1.45
N GLN A 204 4.37 7.24 -0.76
CA GLN A 204 4.59 8.40 0.10
C GLN A 204 3.92 8.21 1.44
N VAL A 205 4.63 8.55 2.48
CA VAL A 205 4.16 8.52 3.87
C VAL A 205 4.56 9.77 4.61
N ALA A 206 3.92 10.02 5.74
CA ALA A 206 4.39 10.97 6.73
C ALA A 206 4.42 10.28 8.10
N GLN A 207 5.48 10.50 8.85
CA GLN A 207 5.57 10.04 10.23
C GLN A 207 5.05 11.07 11.21
N ARG A 208 5.18 12.34 10.87
CA ARG A 208 4.65 13.45 11.66
C ARG A 208 3.43 14.04 11.01
N LEU A 209 2.46 14.41 11.84
CA LEU A 209 1.26 15.09 11.37
C LEU A 209 1.65 16.39 10.64
N HIS A 210 0.85 16.76 9.67
CA HIS A 210 1.11 17.92 8.79
C HIS A 210 1.42 19.21 9.58
N ARG A 211 0.76 19.46 10.69
CA ARG A 211 0.96 20.65 11.53
C ARG A 211 2.03 20.51 12.62
N SER A 212 2.69 19.38 12.70
CA SER A 212 3.76 19.20 13.67
C SER A 212 5.05 19.85 13.20
N ILE A 213 5.82 20.39 14.14
CA ILE A 213 7.17 20.90 13.86
C ILE A 213 8.00 19.77 13.22
N GLY A 214 8.59 20.06 12.07
CA GLY A 214 9.35 19.09 11.29
C GLY A 214 8.50 18.01 10.65
N SER A 215 7.25 18.33 10.26
CA SER A 215 6.43 17.45 9.41
C SER A 215 7.22 17.07 8.17
N ASP A 216 7.23 15.76 7.87
CA ASP A 216 7.98 15.18 6.74
C ASP A 216 7.09 14.96 5.49
N GLY A 217 5.77 15.06 5.62
CA GLY A 217 4.85 14.75 4.54
C GLY A 217 5.02 15.62 3.30
N GLY A 218 5.09 16.93 3.47
CA GLY A 218 5.26 17.87 2.36
C GLY A 218 6.55 17.64 1.58
N GLN A 219 7.68 17.47 2.27
CA GLN A 219 8.96 17.19 1.62
C GLN A 219 8.95 15.85 0.89
N ASN A 220 8.36 14.81 1.48
CA ASN A 220 8.25 13.51 0.83
C ASN A 220 7.43 13.59 -0.46
N LEU A 221 6.35 14.39 -0.49
CA LEU A 221 5.55 14.61 -1.71
C LEU A 221 6.38 15.31 -2.80
N VAL A 222 7.12 16.36 -2.45
CA VAL A 222 8.03 17.05 -3.37
C VAL A 222 9.07 16.10 -3.93
N ASP A 223 9.72 15.32 -3.07
CA ASP A 223 10.75 14.37 -3.48
C ASP A 223 10.20 13.27 -4.39
N GLY A 224 8.97 12.84 -4.16
CA GLY A 224 8.30 11.90 -5.05
C GLY A 224 8.03 12.47 -6.43
N VAL A 225 7.54 13.71 -6.53
CA VAL A 225 7.39 14.39 -7.84
C VAL A 225 8.75 14.53 -8.53
N ARG A 226 9.78 14.96 -7.79
CA ARG A 226 11.14 15.09 -8.32
C ARG A 226 11.67 13.75 -8.86
N TYR A 227 11.46 12.65 -8.13
CA TYR A 227 11.85 11.32 -8.59
C TYR A 227 11.15 10.95 -9.91
N ILE A 228 9.83 11.16 -10.00
CA ILE A 228 9.08 10.88 -11.24
C ILE A 228 9.61 11.71 -12.41
N VAL A 229 9.77 13.02 -12.20
CA VAL A 229 10.18 13.96 -13.25
C VAL A 229 11.64 13.76 -13.67
N SER A 230 12.51 13.33 -12.76
CA SER A 230 13.92 13.12 -13.04
C SER A 230 14.18 12.04 -14.10
N GLN A 231 13.23 11.13 -14.30
CA GLN A 231 13.37 9.94 -15.16
C GLN A 231 14.61 9.07 -14.84
N ALA A 232 15.23 9.24 -13.68
CA ALA A 232 16.37 8.43 -13.25
C ALA A 232 16.04 6.93 -13.23
N TRP A 233 14.77 6.58 -13.05
CA TRP A 233 14.22 5.24 -13.11
C TRP A 233 14.20 4.61 -14.51
N ASN A 234 14.30 5.41 -15.58
CA ASN A 234 14.23 4.98 -16.97
C ASN A 234 15.61 4.80 -17.58
N LEU A 235 16.34 3.79 -17.13
CA LEU A 235 17.76 3.58 -17.46
C LEU A 235 18.01 3.24 -18.93
N ASP A 236 17.10 2.55 -19.59
CA ASP A 236 17.26 2.00 -20.92
C ASP A 236 16.25 2.54 -21.94
N GLY A 237 15.49 3.56 -21.57
CA GLY A 237 14.44 4.16 -22.42
C GLY A 237 13.19 3.29 -22.59
N ARG A 238 13.13 2.11 -21.94
CA ARG A 238 12.01 1.18 -22.05
C ARG A 238 10.98 1.35 -20.90
N GLY A 239 11.17 2.35 -20.05
CA GLY A 239 10.34 2.64 -18.90
C GLY A 239 11.00 2.24 -17.58
N ASP A 240 10.20 2.14 -16.53
CA ASP A 240 10.68 1.94 -15.16
C ASP A 240 11.51 0.65 -15.01
N ALA A 241 12.77 0.81 -14.60
CA ALA A 241 13.73 -0.25 -14.35
C ALA A 241 13.97 -0.50 -12.85
N VAL A 242 13.24 0.21 -11.97
CA VAL A 242 13.42 0.17 -10.51
C VAL A 242 12.23 -0.50 -9.82
N GLY A 243 11.02 -0.32 -10.36
CA GLY A 243 9.77 -0.77 -9.80
C GLY A 243 9.16 0.21 -8.81
N ALA A 244 8.13 -0.22 -8.10
CA ALA A 244 7.52 0.60 -7.06
C ALA A 244 8.56 0.96 -5.98
N VAL A 245 8.60 2.24 -5.60
CA VAL A 245 9.56 2.77 -4.62
C VAL A 245 8.85 3.53 -3.52
N LEU A 246 9.43 3.47 -2.32
CA LEU A 246 9.06 4.32 -1.19
C LEU A 246 10.02 5.48 -1.11
N VAL A 247 9.49 6.71 -1.07
CA VAL A 247 10.26 7.93 -0.81
C VAL A 247 9.91 8.45 0.58
N ALA A 248 10.88 8.49 1.45
CA ALA A 248 10.72 8.97 2.81
C ALA A 248 12.04 9.58 3.32
N ASP A 249 11.96 10.81 3.82
CA ASP A 249 13.08 11.55 4.42
C ASP A 249 14.29 11.63 3.46
N GLY A 250 14.02 12.01 2.21
CA GLY A 250 15.05 12.18 1.18
C GLY A 250 15.66 10.87 0.64
N VAL A 251 15.16 9.72 1.05
CA VAL A 251 15.68 8.40 0.64
C VAL A 251 14.65 7.65 -0.19
N VAL A 252 15.08 7.15 -1.34
CA VAL A 252 14.29 6.28 -2.23
C VAL A 252 14.69 4.83 -2.00
N ARG A 253 13.73 3.98 -1.64
CA ARG A 253 13.92 2.53 -1.43
C ARG A 253 12.97 1.74 -2.31
N THR A 254 13.39 0.56 -2.77
CA THR A 254 12.44 -0.35 -3.44
C THR A 254 11.32 -0.75 -2.47
N ALA A 255 10.10 -0.87 -2.98
CA ALA A 255 8.97 -1.38 -2.20
C ALA A 255 9.24 -2.77 -1.63
N ARG A 256 9.95 -3.61 -2.38
CA ARG A 256 10.36 -4.94 -1.91
C ARG A 256 11.28 -4.88 -0.68
N GLY A 257 12.25 -3.97 -0.70
CA GLY A 257 13.26 -3.88 0.36
C GLY A 257 12.83 -3.06 1.58
N ALA A 258 11.99 -2.03 1.38
CA ALA A 258 11.61 -1.12 2.46
C ALA A 258 10.73 -1.81 3.51
N TYR A 259 11.05 -1.64 4.78
CA TYR A 259 10.19 -2.03 5.90
C TYR A 259 10.30 -1.03 7.05
N LYS A 260 9.21 -0.86 7.80
CA LYS A 260 9.11 0.08 8.92
C LYS A 260 9.84 -0.47 10.15
N VAL A 261 10.80 0.29 10.67
CA VAL A 261 11.59 -0.10 11.86
C VAL A 261 11.42 0.86 13.02
N ALA A 262 11.03 2.11 12.78
CA ALA A 262 10.93 3.11 13.84
C ALA A 262 9.83 4.14 13.54
N GLY A 263 9.22 4.68 14.61
CA GLY A 263 8.20 5.72 14.56
C GLY A 263 8.80 7.13 14.44
N ARG A 264 9.71 7.36 13.50
CA ARG A 264 10.33 8.66 13.21
C ARG A 264 10.37 8.89 11.69
N PRO A 265 10.49 10.14 11.22
CA PRO A 265 10.82 10.42 9.82
C PRO A 265 11.99 9.56 9.34
N GLY A 266 11.92 9.06 8.12
CA GLY A 266 12.93 8.14 7.59
C GLY A 266 13.09 6.82 8.35
N GLY A 267 12.12 6.42 9.19
CA GLY A 267 12.15 5.21 10.00
C GLY A 267 11.92 3.92 9.21
N TYR A 268 12.48 3.83 8.00
CA TYR A 268 12.48 2.66 7.14
C TYR A 268 13.88 2.12 6.95
N ALA A 269 14.00 0.80 6.89
CA ALA A 269 15.24 0.09 6.62
C ALA A 269 15.06 -0.92 5.48
N GLY A 270 16.13 -1.66 5.18
CA GLY A 270 16.17 -2.75 4.20
C GLY A 270 16.45 -2.31 2.77
N GLY A 271 17.09 -3.19 2.04
CA GLY A 271 17.39 -3.06 0.62
C GLY A 271 18.40 -1.99 0.20
N GLY A 272 18.87 -1.16 1.12
CA GLY A 272 19.68 0.01 0.80
C GLY A 272 18.90 1.11 0.03
N PRO A 273 19.39 2.35 -0.02
CA PRO A 273 18.83 3.39 -0.86
C PRO A 273 19.13 3.12 -2.33
N VAL A 274 18.11 3.13 -3.19
CA VAL A 274 18.31 3.07 -4.65
C VAL A 274 18.63 4.45 -5.22
N ALA A 275 18.21 5.50 -4.53
CA ALA A 275 18.54 6.89 -4.83
C ALA A 275 18.37 7.76 -3.58
N THR A 276 18.90 8.97 -3.63
CA THR A 276 18.70 10.00 -2.63
C THR A 276 18.18 11.29 -3.28
N CYS A 277 17.24 11.94 -2.59
CA CYS A 277 16.69 13.23 -3.00
C CYS A 277 17.38 14.33 -2.23
N THR A 278 18.30 15.04 -2.85
CA THR A 278 18.99 16.21 -2.27
C THR A 278 18.53 17.49 -2.95
N THR A 279 18.61 18.62 -2.27
CA THR A 279 18.15 19.91 -2.81
C THR A 279 19.02 20.45 -3.94
N ARG A 280 20.26 20.01 -4.04
CA ARG A 280 21.26 20.61 -4.95
C ARG A 280 21.69 19.72 -6.11
N TRP A 281 21.39 18.44 -6.08
CA TRP A 281 21.87 17.49 -7.10
C TRP A 281 20.72 16.78 -7.79
N PRO A 282 20.84 16.51 -9.10
CA PRO A 282 19.87 15.70 -9.79
C PRO A 282 19.81 14.30 -9.16
N ILE A 283 18.60 13.74 -9.08
CA ILE A 283 18.40 12.39 -8.59
C ILE A 283 19.08 11.42 -9.54
N ARG A 284 19.92 10.55 -8.97
CA ARG A 284 20.61 9.48 -9.70
C ARG A 284 20.43 8.18 -8.95
N LEU A 285 20.36 7.08 -9.68
CA LEU A 285 20.33 5.76 -9.08
C LEU A 285 21.71 5.36 -8.60
N GLU A 286 21.77 4.84 -7.37
CA GLU A 286 22.97 4.22 -6.80
C GLU A 286 23.19 2.81 -7.36
N TYR A 287 22.09 2.07 -7.61
CA TYR A 287 22.11 0.75 -8.23
C TYR A 287 20.77 0.43 -8.89
N ARG A 288 20.78 -0.56 -9.79
CA ARG A 288 19.57 -1.13 -10.38
C ARG A 288 19.15 -2.38 -9.60
N PRO A 289 17.88 -2.46 -9.12
CA PRO A 289 17.36 -3.68 -8.53
C PRO A 289 17.35 -4.84 -9.52
N LEU A 290 17.72 -6.03 -9.06
CA LEU A 290 17.74 -7.24 -9.89
C LEU A 290 16.43 -8.01 -9.88
N ARG A 291 15.57 -7.76 -8.89
CA ARG A 291 14.30 -8.47 -8.72
C ARG A 291 13.26 -7.97 -9.73
N ARG A 292 12.41 -8.88 -10.20
CA ARG A 292 11.33 -8.57 -11.13
C ARG A 292 10.23 -7.75 -10.44
N HIS A 293 9.65 -6.81 -11.16
CA HIS A 293 8.63 -5.90 -10.67
C HIS A 293 7.78 -5.35 -11.82
N THR A 294 6.61 -4.84 -11.53
CA THR A 294 5.72 -4.16 -12.50
C THR A 294 5.65 -4.90 -13.84
N ARG A 295 6.08 -4.29 -14.94
CA ARG A 295 6.05 -4.89 -16.30
C ARG A 295 6.82 -6.20 -16.45
N ASP A 296 7.81 -6.45 -15.59
CA ASP A 296 8.64 -7.68 -15.65
C ASP A 296 8.18 -8.71 -14.60
N SER A 297 7.18 -8.39 -13.78
CA SER A 297 6.65 -9.30 -12.77
C SER A 297 5.94 -10.50 -13.40
N ALA A 298 6.26 -11.69 -12.94
CA ALA A 298 5.59 -12.90 -13.38
C ALA A 298 4.16 -13.02 -12.85
N VAL A 299 3.79 -12.23 -11.86
CA VAL A 299 2.45 -12.22 -11.24
C VAL A 299 1.66 -10.94 -11.53
N ARG A 300 2.11 -10.11 -12.50
CA ARG A 300 1.38 -8.91 -12.89
C ARG A 300 0.01 -9.26 -13.49
N ILE A 301 -0.92 -8.34 -13.43
CA ILE A 301 -2.31 -8.57 -13.82
C ILE A 301 -2.48 -9.13 -15.24
N SER A 302 -1.64 -8.73 -16.20
CA SER A 302 -1.68 -9.25 -17.56
C SER A 302 -1.30 -10.74 -17.64
N GLU A 303 -0.44 -11.23 -16.74
CA GLU A 303 0.03 -12.60 -16.70
C GLU A 303 -0.89 -13.53 -15.89
N LEU A 304 -1.82 -12.99 -15.13
CA LEU A 304 -2.77 -13.82 -14.38
C LEU A 304 -3.73 -14.51 -15.35
N PRO A 305 -4.08 -15.80 -15.11
CA PRO A 305 -5.10 -16.49 -15.86
C PRO A 305 -6.49 -15.92 -15.57
N ARG A 306 -7.48 -16.26 -16.39
CA ARG A 306 -8.88 -15.90 -16.11
C ARG A 306 -9.45 -16.68 -14.94
N GLU A 307 -9.05 -17.92 -14.79
CA GLU A 307 -9.54 -18.85 -13.77
C GLU A 307 -8.39 -19.66 -13.19
N VAL A 308 -8.48 -20.01 -11.94
CA VAL A 308 -7.56 -20.90 -11.25
C VAL A 308 -8.32 -22.00 -10.51
N ARG A 309 -7.61 -23.07 -10.21
CA ARG A 309 -8.13 -24.14 -9.36
C ARG A 309 -8.19 -23.68 -7.90
N ALA A 310 -9.33 -23.89 -7.26
CA ALA A 310 -9.52 -23.76 -5.82
C ALA A 310 -10.10 -25.08 -5.28
N LEU A 311 -9.88 -25.40 -4.03
CA LEU A 311 -10.46 -26.57 -3.36
C LEU A 311 -11.93 -26.31 -3.05
N ASP A 312 -12.74 -27.37 -2.97
CA ASP A 312 -14.18 -27.27 -2.68
C ASP A 312 -14.58 -27.69 -1.25
N GLY A 313 -13.59 -27.99 -0.41
CA GLY A 313 -13.81 -28.42 0.98
C GLY A 313 -14.26 -29.89 1.14
N ALA A 314 -14.64 -30.56 0.06
CA ALA A 314 -15.06 -31.98 0.07
C ALA A 314 -13.97 -32.91 -0.49
N GLY A 315 -12.73 -32.44 -0.61
CA GLY A 315 -11.62 -33.16 -1.21
C GLY A 315 -11.55 -33.06 -2.75
N GLY A 316 -12.46 -32.31 -3.35
CA GLY A 316 -12.47 -31.98 -4.77
C GLY A 316 -11.89 -30.59 -5.08
N SER A 317 -12.06 -30.18 -6.31
CA SER A 317 -11.64 -28.82 -6.73
C SER A 317 -12.61 -28.23 -7.75
N ARG A 318 -12.69 -26.90 -7.78
CA ARG A 318 -13.48 -26.12 -8.71
C ARG A 318 -12.62 -25.04 -9.36
N LEU A 319 -13.02 -24.54 -10.51
CA LEU A 319 -12.45 -23.35 -11.09
C LEU A 319 -13.10 -22.10 -10.47
N VAL A 320 -12.30 -21.13 -10.16
CA VAL A 320 -12.71 -19.82 -9.64
C VAL A 320 -12.16 -18.72 -10.51
N GLN A 321 -12.98 -17.70 -10.75
CA GLN A 321 -12.67 -16.62 -11.66
C GLN A 321 -11.72 -15.61 -10.98
N VAL A 322 -10.55 -15.40 -11.57
CA VAL A 322 -9.56 -14.41 -11.11
C VAL A 322 -9.77 -13.07 -11.81
N LYS A 323 -10.12 -13.10 -13.10
CA LYS A 323 -10.37 -11.89 -13.89
C LYS A 323 -11.74 -11.95 -14.55
N ASP A 324 -12.42 -10.81 -14.55
CA ASP A 324 -13.66 -10.63 -15.31
C ASP A 324 -13.41 -10.59 -16.82
N SER A 325 -14.50 -10.41 -17.61
CA SER A 325 -14.42 -10.35 -19.07
C SER A 325 -13.61 -9.17 -19.60
N SER A 326 -13.43 -8.11 -18.80
CA SER A 326 -12.63 -6.93 -19.14
C SER A 326 -11.16 -7.08 -18.74
N GLY A 327 -10.77 -8.17 -18.07
CA GLY A 327 -9.44 -8.43 -17.60
C GLY A 327 -9.10 -7.80 -16.23
N ARG A 328 -10.10 -7.26 -15.53
CA ARG A 328 -9.95 -6.72 -14.17
C ARG A 328 -10.00 -7.86 -13.16
N LEU A 329 -9.33 -7.71 -12.03
CA LEU A 329 -9.42 -8.67 -10.94
C LEU A 329 -10.86 -8.76 -10.42
N ALA A 330 -11.36 -9.97 -10.32
CA ALA A 330 -12.70 -10.26 -9.81
C ALA A 330 -12.68 -10.27 -8.27
N PRO A 331 -13.53 -9.48 -7.60
CA PRO A 331 -13.51 -9.37 -6.14
C PRO A 331 -14.06 -10.63 -5.43
N GLU A 332 -14.67 -11.55 -6.15
CA GLU A 332 -15.26 -12.77 -5.59
C GLU A 332 -14.21 -13.83 -5.19
N VAL A 333 -13.01 -13.73 -5.74
CA VAL A 333 -11.92 -14.67 -5.42
C VAL A 333 -10.91 -14.00 -4.51
N LEU A 334 -11.04 -14.27 -3.23
CA LEU A 334 -10.16 -13.76 -2.21
C LEU A 334 -9.25 -14.90 -1.72
N PRO A 335 -7.99 -14.98 -2.19
CA PRO A 335 -7.05 -15.90 -1.57
C PRO A 335 -6.79 -15.48 -0.12
N VAL A 336 -6.64 -16.45 0.77
CA VAL A 336 -6.36 -16.22 2.19
C VAL A 336 -4.98 -16.75 2.53
N VAL A 337 -4.13 -15.90 3.09
CA VAL A 337 -2.80 -16.31 3.55
C VAL A 337 -2.60 -15.85 4.99
N ASP A 338 -2.45 -16.80 5.89
CA ASP A 338 -2.17 -16.54 7.29
C ASP A 338 -0.67 -16.60 7.59
N ILE A 339 -0.24 -15.78 8.56
CA ILE A 339 1.13 -15.80 9.06
C ILE A 339 1.15 -16.59 10.38
N VAL A 340 1.86 -17.71 10.36
CA VAL A 340 2.12 -18.54 11.54
C VAL A 340 3.45 -18.10 12.13
N VAL A 341 3.40 -17.46 13.29
CA VAL A 341 4.61 -17.04 14.00
C VAL A 341 5.04 -18.15 14.95
N TYR A 342 6.19 -18.76 14.66
CA TYR A 342 6.73 -19.78 15.56
C TYR A 342 7.34 -19.13 16.80
N GLY A 343 6.87 -19.56 17.98
CA GLY A 343 7.42 -19.22 19.28
C GLY A 343 7.80 -20.48 20.06
N ARG A 344 8.78 -20.38 20.95
CA ARG A 344 9.04 -21.47 21.95
C ARG A 344 7.93 -21.47 22.98
N TYR A 345 7.75 -22.60 23.65
CA TYR A 345 6.76 -22.79 24.71
C TYR A 345 5.30 -22.80 24.23
N GLY A 346 5.07 -23.16 22.95
CA GLY A 346 3.73 -23.44 22.44
C GLY A 346 3.06 -24.65 23.09
N ILE A 347 1.75 -24.77 22.92
CA ILE A 347 0.97 -25.90 23.42
C ILE A 347 1.27 -27.13 22.56
N GLN A 348 1.97 -28.11 23.14
CA GLN A 348 2.20 -29.37 22.47
C GLN A 348 1.09 -30.36 22.79
N GLY A 349 0.55 -30.99 21.76
CA GLY A 349 -0.54 -31.97 21.88
C GLY A 349 -0.13 -33.38 21.53
N GLY A 350 -0.88 -34.34 22.08
CA GLY A 350 -0.69 -35.77 21.86
C GLY A 350 0.33 -36.44 22.75
N ALA A 351 0.23 -37.76 22.86
CA ALA A 351 1.08 -38.57 23.73
C ALA A 351 2.57 -38.55 23.37
N CYS A 352 2.92 -38.11 22.19
CA CYS A 352 4.30 -38.00 21.69
C CYS A 352 4.83 -36.56 21.60
N GLY A 353 4.01 -35.50 21.88
CA GLY A 353 4.40 -34.11 21.69
C GLY A 353 4.70 -33.73 20.23
N CYS A 354 4.13 -34.45 19.26
CA CYS A 354 4.52 -34.36 17.87
C CYS A 354 3.77 -33.28 17.07
N ALA A 355 2.83 -32.54 17.67
CA ALA A 355 2.07 -31.48 17.01
C ALA A 355 2.05 -30.21 17.85
N ASP A 356 2.20 -29.05 17.21
CA ASP A 356 1.83 -27.77 17.79
C ASP A 356 0.33 -27.57 17.54
N LEU A 357 -0.46 -27.60 18.63
CA LEU A 357 -1.93 -27.52 18.53
C LEU A 357 -2.39 -26.20 17.95
N GLY A 358 -1.73 -25.09 18.27
CA GLY A 358 -2.11 -23.78 17.73
C GLY A 358 -1.94 -23.70 16.21
N VAL A 359 -0.83 -24.25 15.70
CA VAL A 359 -0.59 -24.33 14.25
C VAL A 359 -1.57 -25.30 13.60
N LYS A 360 -1.82 -26.46 14.22
CA LYS A 360 -2.74 -27.45 13.69
C LYS A 360 -4.17 -26.90 13.60
N ASP A 361 -4.64 -26.20 14.62
CA ASP A 361 -5.97 -25.61 14.65
C ASP A 361 -6.11 -24.51 13.59
N ALA A 362 -5.10 -23.65 13.41
CA ALA A 362 -5.08 -22.64 12.36
C ALA A 362 -5.12 -23.25 10.95
N VAL A 363 -4.33 -24.31 10.73
CA VAL A 363 -4.35 -25.06 9.46
C VAL A 363 -5.71 -25.68 9.21
N SER A 364 -6.27 -26.42 10.19
CA SER A 364 -7.58 -27.07 10.05
C SER A 364 -8.69 -26.05 9.75
N HIS A 365 -8.70 -24.92 10.44
CA HIS A 365 -9.66 -23.85 10.24
C HIS A 365 -9.64 -23.31 8.79
N ASN A 366 -8.45 -23.07 8.25
CA ASN A 366 -8.32 -22.54 6.90
C ASN A 366 -8.62 -23.59 5.82
N VAL A 367 -8.17 -24.83 6.04
CA VAL A 367 -8.46 -25.95 5.12
C VAL A 367 -9.97 -26.19 4.96
N GLU A 368 -10.73 -26.09 6.04
CA GLU A 368 -12.17 -26.33 6.01
C GLU A 368 -12.98 -25.18 5.38
N ARG A 369 -12.46 -23.96 5.40
CA ARG A 369 -13.25 -22.75 5.05
C ARG A 369 -12.84 -22.08 3.76
N HIS A 370 -11.60 -22.22 3.34
CA HIS A 370 -11.06 -21.47 2.22
C HIS A 370 -10.55 -22.40 1.11
N GLY A 371 -11.14 -22.29 -0.05
CA GLY A 371 -10.75 -23.10 -1.22
C GLY A 371 -9.44 -22.63 -1.88
N LEU A 372 -8.99 -21.40 -1.60
CA LEU A 372 -7.77 -20.82 -2.12
C LEU A 372 -7.02 -20.14 -0.97
N ALA A 373 -6.10 -20.86 -0.37
CA ALA A 373 -5.38 -20.38 0.80
C ALA A 373 -3.93 -20.88 0.85
N GLY A 374 -3.14 -20.32 1.75
CA GLY A 374 -1.77 -20.71 2.03
C GLY A 374 -1.29 -20.16 3.37
N PHE A 375 -0.06 -20.43 3.72
CA PHE A 375 0.54 -19.98 4.98
C PHE A 375 1.93 -19.41 4.77
N VAL A 376 2.30 -18.48 5.64
CA VAL A 376 3.68 -18.04 5.80
C VAL A 376 4.12 -18.41 7.20
N LEU A 377 5.17 -19.22 7.32
CA LEU A 377 5.82 -19.49 8.58
C LEU A 377 6.90 -18.45 8.85
N GLU A 378 6.78 -17.71 9.94
CA GLU A 378 7.85 -16.87 10.47
C GLU A 378 8.62 -17.65 11.56
N GLY A 379 9.75 -18.23 11.17
CA GLY A 379 10.61 -18.97 12.07
C GLY A 379 11.55 -18.09 12.91
N ILE A 380 12.22 -18.69 13.89
CA ILE A 380 13.17 -18.00 14.77
C ILE A 380 14.50 -17.78 14.04
N ALA A 381 15.11 -16.61 14.28
CA ALA A 381 16.48 -16.33 13.83
C ALA A 381 17.51 -17.21 14.57
N PRO A 382 18.61 -17.59 13.94
CA PRO A 382 18.91 -17.40 12.53
C PRO A 382 18.24 -18.47 11.65
N ASN A 383 18.11 -18.17 10.36
CA ASN A 383 17.65 -19.09 9.30
C ASN A 383 16.19 -19.56 9.43
N GLY A 384 15.35 -18.84 10.18
CA GLY A 384 13.92 -19.12 10.27
C GLY A 384 13.60 -20.46 10.96
N TRP A 385 14.39 -20.90 11.92
CA TRP A 385 14.22 -22.21 12.55
C TRP A 385 12.82 -22.43 13.16
N ALA A 386 12.26 -23.62 12.98
CA ALA A 386 11.03 -24.09 13.60
C ALA A 386 11.17 -25.52 14.13
N SER A 387 10.25 -25.98 14.96
CA SER A 387 10.25 -27.34 15.48
C SER A 387 9.70 -28.35 14.46
N ARG A 388 10.09 -29.61 14.60
CA ARG A 388 9.55 -30.70 13.77
C ARG A 388 8.03 -30.85 13.88
N ALA A 389 7.44 -30.49 15.02
CA ALA A 389 6.00 -30.52 15.23
C ALA A 389 5.29 -29.51 14.31
N VAL A 390 5.84 -28.29 14.23
CA VAL A 390 5.33 -27.24 13.31
C VAL A 390 5.55 -27.65 11.86
N GLU A 391 6.75 -28.15 11.52
CA GLU A 391 7.05 -28.66 10.18
C GLU A 391 6.06 -29.74 9.75
N SER A 392 5.74 -30.70 10.62
CA SER A 392 4.78 -31.76 10.32
C SER A 392 3.38 -31.22 10.07
N SER A 393 2.89 -30.31 10.93
CA SER A 393 1.57 -29.70 10.77
C SER A 393 1.45 -28.90 9.48
N LEU A 394 2.46 -28.12 9.14
CA LEU A 394 2.50 -27.32 7.91
C LEU A 394 2.75 -28.18 6.65
N SER A 395 3.48 -29.29 6.79
CA SER A 395 3.63 -30.27 5.69
C SER A 395 2.29 -30.89 5.32
N ALA A 396 1.47 -31.25 6.32
CA ALA A 396 0.10 -31.71 6.08
C ALA A 396 -0.74 -30.65 5.38
N ALA A 397 -0.60 -29.35 5.73
CA ALA A 397 -1.26 -28.27 5.01
C ALA A 397 -0.88 -28.24 3.52
N VAL A 398 0.41 -28.36 3.19
CA VAL A 398 0.87 -28.38 1.79
C VAL A 398 0.26 -29.55 1.04
N TYR A 399 0.26 -30.74 1.60
CA TYR A 399 -0.36 -31.92 0.98
C TYR A 399 -1.91 -31.89 0.97
N SER A 400 -2.49 -30.99 1.77
CA SER A 400 -3.93 -30.67 1.68
C SER A 400 -4.23 -29.64 0.57
N GLY A 401 -3.21 -29.12 -0.13
CA GLY A 401 -3.38 -28.17 -1.24
C GLY A 401 -3.08 -26.72 -0.88
N PHE A 402 -2.56 -26.43 0.31
CA PHE A 402 -2.27 -25.08 0.83
C PHE A 402 -0.76 -24.84 0.90
N PRO A 403 -0.16 -24.12 -0.05
CA PRO A 403 1.29 -23.90 -0.04
C PRO A 403 1.75 -23.12 1.20
N VAL A 404 2.96 -23.42 1.64
CA VAL A 404 3.58 -22.77 2.77
C VAL A 404 4.92 -22.15 2.38
N VAL A 405 5.09 -20.87 2.70
CA VAL A 405 6.34 -20.13 2.55
C VAL A 405 7.02 -20.03 3.91
N TRP A 406 8.31 -20.26 3.93
CA TRP A 406 9.12 -20.21 5.15
C TRP A 406 10.03 -18.99 5.17
N CYS A 407 9.84 -18.09 6.14
CA CYS A 407 10.60 -16.86 6.35
C CYS A 407 11.35 -16.84 7.68
N GLY A 408 12.42 -16.07 7.72
CA GLY A 408 13.13 -15.75 8.96
C GLY A 408 12.56 -14.49 9.63
N ARG A 409 12.63 -14.45 10.95
CA ARG A 409 12.20 -13.29 11.75
C ARG A 409 13.15 -12.11 11.62
N GLY A 410 14.43 -12.37 11.40
CA GLY A 410 15.47 -11.36 11.22
C GLY A 410 15.37 -10.58 9.90
N ARG A 411 14.40 -10.91 9.04
CA ARG A 411 14.12 -10.25 7.77
C ARG A 411 15.31 -10.32 6.79
N PRO A 412 15.83 -9.19 6.22
CA PRO A 412 16.93 -9.29 5.26
C PRO A 412 18.22 -9.88 5.82
N GLU A 413 18.41 -9.82 7.13
CA GLU A 413 19.59 -10.32 7.84
C GLU A 413 19.45 -11.79 8.28
N ASP A 414 18.25 -12.35 8.12
CA ASP A 414 17.92 -13.74 8.40
C ASP A 414 17.23 -14.40 7.19
N PRO A 415 17.92 -14.47 6.03
CA PRO A 415 17.33 -15.01 4.83
C PRO A 415 17.15 -16.52 4.90
N VAL A 416 16.02 -17.00 4.39
CA VAL A 416 15.75 -18.42 4.20
C VAL A 416 15.91 -18.75 2.72
N GLY A 417 17.09 -19.22 2.34
CA GLY A 417 17.43 -19.56 0.95
C GLY A 417 17.06 -20.99 0.55
N THR A 418 16.94 -21.88 1.53
CA THR A 418 16.54 -23.28 1.34
C THR A 418 15.65 -23.75 2.48
N THR A 419 14.73 -24.63 2.17
CA THR A 419 13.82 -25.25 3.15
C THR A 419 13.78 -26.76 2.96
N PRO A 420 13.40 -27.54 3.97
CA PRO A 420 13.00 -28.92 3.73
C PRO A 420 11.77 -28.95 2.80
N ALA A 421 11.67 -29.97 1.98
CA ALA A 421 10.44 -30.19 1.20
C ALA A 421 9.27 -30.51 2.17
N PRO A 422 8.04 -30.05 1.89
CA PRO A 422 7.56 -29.44 0.65
C PRO A 422 7.34 -27.90 0.71
N PHE A 423 8.22 -27.16 1.35
CA PHE A 423 8.05 -25.72 1.60
C PHE A 423 8.74 -24.85 0.55
N VAL A 424 8.23 -23.62 0.39
CA VAL A 424 8.86 -22.56 -0.39
C VAL A 424 9.79 -21.74 0.51
N ALA A 425 11.00 -21.51 0.09
CA ALA A 425 11.94 -20.62 0.78
C ALA A 425 11.59 -19.16 0.50
N GLY A 426 11.36 -18.38 1.56
CA GLY A 426 10.91 -16.99 1.47
C GLY A 426 12.01 -15.98 1.15
N SER A 427 13.26 -16.44 0.87
CA SER A 427 14.40 -15.56 0.62
C SER A 427 14.62 -14.58 1.78
N ASN A 428 14.83 -13.31 1.50
CA ASN A 428 14.98 -12.24 2.49
C ASN A 428 13.72 -11.38 2.65
N LEU A 429 12.55 -11.91 2.31
CA LEU A 429 11.27 -11.22 2.54
C LEU A 429 10.87 -11.28 4.01
N SER A 430 10.26 -10.21 4.50
CA SER A 430 9.49 -10.30 5.76
C SER A 430 8.28 -11.21 5.57
N ALA A 431 7.76 -11.76 6.65
CA ALA A 431 6.56 -12.61 6.60
C ALA A 431 5.36 -11.88 5.96
N THR A 432 5.19 -10.58 6.23
CA THR A 432 4.13 -9.75 5.64
C THR A 432 4.29 -9.62 4.11
N LYS A 433 5.51 -9.40 3.62
CA LYS A 433 5.77 -9.33 2.17
C LYS A 433 5.71 -10.70 1.49
N ALA A 434 6.18 -11.74 2.15
CA ALA A 434 6.01 -13.10 1.66
C ALA A 434 4.52 -13.46 1.54
N ARG A 435 3.67 -12.99 2.46
CA ARG A 435 2.22 -13.09 2.37
C ARG A 435 1.69 -12.42 1.09
N MET A 436 2.12 -11.18 0.79
CA MET A 436 1.69 -10.48 -0.43
C MET A 436 2.11 -11.25 -1.69
N LEU A 437 3.34 -11.76 -1.74
CA LEU A 437 3.80 -12.53 -2.90
C LEU A 437 3.06 -13.86 -3.02
N LEU A 438 2.79 -14.55 -1.93
CA LEU A 438 2.03 -15.81 -1.95
C LEU A 438 0.58 -15.58 -2.39
N LEU A 439 -0.07 -14.49 -1.94
CA LEU A 439 -1.40 -14.09 -2.43
C LEU A 439 -1.39 -13.91 -3.96
N ALA A 440 -0.40 -13.20 -4.50
CA ALA A 440 -0.24 -13.04 -5.95
C ALA A 440 0.02 -14.37 -6.68
N CYS A 441 0.81 -15.26 -6.08
CA CYS A 441 1.04 -16.61 -6.61
C CYS A 441 -0.24 -17.45 -6.64
N LEU A 442 -1.07 -17.36 -5.60
CA LEU A 442 -2.35 -18.07 -5.56
C LEU A 442 -3.31 -17.57 -6.66
N LEU A 443 -3.30 -16.28 -6.97
CA LEU A 443 -4.06 -15.74 -8.12
C LEU A 443 -3.52 -16.23 -9.46
N ARG A 444 -2.25 -16.59 -9.55
CA ARG A 444 -1.62 -17.08 -10.79
C ARG A 444 -1.74 -18.61 -10.95
N PHE A 445 -1.44 -19.36 -9.90
CA PHE A 445 -1.27 -20.81 -9.96
C PHE A 445 -2.45 -21.60 -9.35
N GLY A 446 -3.30 -20.92 -8.58
CA GLY A 446 -4.39 -21.59 -7.85
C GLY A 446 -3.88 -22.42 -6.66
N ALA A 447 -4.74 -23.29 -6.15
CA ALA A 447 -4.40 -24.19 -5.06
C ALA A 447 -3.44 -25.31 -5.49
N ALA A 448 -2.57 -25.75 -4.60
CA ALA A 448 -1.66 -26.87 -4.83
C ALA A 448 -2.44 -28.19 -5.04
N PRO A 449 -1.84 -29.20 -5.69
CA PRO A 449 -2.42 -30.54 -5.72
C PRO A 449 -2.62 -31.07 -4.29
N ALA A 450 -3.82 -31.52 -3.97
CA ALA A 450 -4.11 -32.17 -2.69
C ALA A 450 -3.86 -33.67 -2.80
N ALA A 451 -3.25 -34.25 -1.75
CA ALA A 451 -3.09 -35.67 -1.60
C ALA A 451 -4.37 -36.29 -1.03
N GLN A 452 -4.61 -37.55 -1.30
CA GLN A 452 -5.74 -38.31 -0.74
C GLN A 452 -5.61 -38.46 0.78
N ASP A 453 -4.38 -38.71 1.25
CA ASP A 453 -4.01 -38.72 2.66
C ASP A 453 -2.84 -37.74 2.86
N PRO A 454 -3.10 -36.52 3.38
CA PRO A 454 -2.05 -35.52 3.57
C PRO A 454 -0.95 -35.94 4.56
N ASP A 455 -1.24 -36.83 5.47
CA ASP A 455 -0.25 -37.36 6.43
C ASP A 455 0.63 -38.46 5.81
N ARG A 456 0.14 -39.12 4.75
CA ARG A 456 0.81 -40.23 4.05
C ARG A 456 0.74 -40.10 2.53
N PRO A 457 1.20 -39.00 1.94
CA PRO A 457 1.13 -38.80 0.51
C PRO A 457 1.93 -39.84 -0.25
N THR A 458 1.41 -40.33 -1.36
CA THR A 458 2.09 -41.24 -2.28
C THR A 458 3.25 -40.55 -3.00
N ASP A 459 4.16 -41.33 -3.59
CA ASP A 459 5.29 -40.74 -4.36
C ASP A 459 4.80 -39.93 -5.58
N ALA A 460 3.68 -40.29 -6.17
CA ALA A 460 3.09 -39.52 -7.27
C ALA A 460 2.58 -38.14 -6.78
N GLU A 461 1.89 -38.11 -5.66
CA GLU A 461 1.41 -36.88 -5.02
C GLU A 461 2.57 -35.99 -4.56
N ARG A 462 3.62 -36.59 -3.95
CA ARG A 462 4.84 -35.86 -3.59
C ARG A 462 5.49 -35.19 -4.81
N ARG A 463 5.59 -35.90 -5.95
CA ARG A 463 6.13 -35.30 -7.19
C ARG A 463 5.25 -34.18 -7.72
N ALA A 464 3.92 -34.34 -7.72
CA ALA A 464 3.00 -33.30 -8.17
C ALA A 464 3.09 -32.05 -7.30
N THR A 465 3.12 -32.23 -5.97
CA THR A 465 3.32 -31.14 -5.02
C THR A 465 4.70 -30.46 -5.22
N ALA A 466 5.76 -31.25 -5.39
CA ALA A 466 7.12 -30.69 -5.61
C ALA A 466 7.20 -29.85 -6.90
N ALA A 467 6.53 -30.28 -7.98
CA ALA A 467 6.48 -29.49 -9.21
C ALA A 467 5.76 -28.15 -9.01
N TYR A 468 4.64 -28.16 -8.29
CA TYR A 468 3.91 -26.93 -7.95
C TYR A 468 4.74 -26.00 -7.06
N ILE A 469 5.36 -26.52 -5.99
CA ILE A 469 6.25 -25.76 -5.10
C ILE A 469 7.44 -25.19 -5.89
N GLY A 470 7.99 -25.95 -6.84
CA GLY A 470 9.06 -25.46 -7.74
C GLY A 470 8.63 -24.22 -8.53
N SER A 471 7.39 -24.19 -9.03
CA SER A 471 6.86 -23.02 -9.74
C SER A 471 6.74 -21.79 -8.83
N LEU A 472 6.32 -22.00 -7.58
CA LEU A 472 6.29 -20.91 -6.59
C LEU A 472 7.71 -20.45 -6.23
N GLN A 473 8.63 -21.38 -6.03
CA GLN A 473 10.03 -21.08 -5.68
C GLN A 473 10.68 -20.20 -6.75
N GLU A 474 10.47 -20.49 -8.03
CA GLU A 474 10.97 -19.63 -9.12
C GLU A 474 10.49 -18.19 -8.99
N VAL A 475 9.23 -17.98 -8.61
CA VAL A 475 8.69 -16.64 -8.36
C VAL A 475 9.37 -16.01 -7.14
N PHE A 476 9.49 -16.73 -6.03
CA PHE A 476 10.14 -16.21 -4.81
C PHE A 476 11.62 -15.90 -5.00
N ASP A 477 12.32 -16.64 -5.87
CA ASP A 477 13.73 -16.42 -6.19
C ASP A 477 13.96 -15.20 -7.09
N THR A 478 12.93 -14.81 -7.84
CA THR A 478 13.05 -13.74 -8.84
C THR A 478 12.36 -12.44 -8.49
N HIS A 479 11.46 -12.43 -7.48
CA HIS A 479 10.65 -11.24 -7.08
C HIS A 479 10.93 -10.69 -5.67
#